data_3c8b01cdbb2ebd0ab87a4dbaf2d95ec3
#
_entry.id   3c8b01cdbb2ebd0ab87a4dbaf2d95ec3
#
_cell.length_a   1.000
_cell.length_b   1.000
_cell.length_c   1.000
_cell.angle_alpha   90.00
_cell.angle_beta   90.00
_cell.angle_gamma   90.00
#
_symmetry.space_group_name_H-M   'P 1'
#
loop_
_entity.id
_entity.type
_entity.pdbx_description
1 polymer ?
#
loop_
_entity_poly.entity_id
_entity_poly.type
_entity_poly.pdbx_seq_one_letter_code
_entity_poly.pdbx_strand_id
1 'polypeptide(L)'
;MAKTPTRARKRVKKQVSDGIAHVHASFNNTIVTITDRQGNALSWATSGGSGFRGSRKSTPFAAQVAAERAGQAALEYGLKNLDVNVKGPGPGRESAVRALNGCGYKIASITDVTPIPHNGCRPPKKRRV
;
A
#
# COMPACT_ATOMS: atom_id res chain seq x y z
N MET A 1 28.01 -11.75 29.87
CA MET A 1 27.55 -11.45 30.00
C MET A 1 26.57 -11.17 29.37
N ALA A 2 26.07 -11.15 29.59
CA ALA A 2 25.01 -11.11 29.18
C ALA A 2 24.73 -10.19 28.34
N LYS A 3 24.48 -10.31 27.59
CA LYS A 3 24.20 -9.52 26.82
C LYS A 3 22.96 -9.18 26.75
N THR A 4 22.83 -8.25 26.92
CA THR A 4 21.65 -7.79 26.90
C THR A 4 21.04 -7.84 25.69
N PRO A 5 20.07 -8.05 25.66
CA PRO A 5 19.35 -8.15 24.59
C PRO A 5 19.16 -7.04 23.96
N THR A 6 19.51 -7.00 23.15
CA THR A 6 19.40 -5.97 22.58
C THR A 6 18.13 -5.60 22.30
N ARG A 7 17.23 -6.05 22.51
CA ARG A 7 16.11 -5.57 22.25
C ARG A 7 15.83 -4.67 22.77
N ALA A 8 16.12 -4.53 23.18
CA ALA A 8 15.80 -3.75 23.85
C ALA A 8 15.28 -2.58 23.58
N ARG A 9 15.66 -1.78 22.94
CA ARG A 9 15.14 -0.60 22.81
C ARG A 9 13.92 -0.66 22.10
N LYS A 10 12.84 -0.40 22.61
CA LYS A 10 11.68 -0.22 21.99
C LYS A 10 11.85 0.94 21.16
N ARG A 11 11.71 0.92 19.89
CA ARG A 11 11.75 2.09 19.13
C ARG A 11 10.55 2.86 19.45
N VAL A 12 10.68 4.09 19.64
CA VAL A 12 9.56 4.99 19.85
C VAL A 12 8.96 5.18 18.48
N LYS A 13 7.77 4.72 18.27
CA LYS A 13 7.10 4.88 16.98
C LYS A 13 6.59 6.30 16.86
N LYS A 14 6.77 6.90 15.67
CA LYS A 14 6.27 8.20 15.42
C LYS A 14 4.79 8.18 15.58
N GLN A 15 4.23 9.20 16.14
CA GLN A 15 2.78 9.37 16.18
C GLN A 15 2.37 10.20 14.99
N VAL A 16 1.57 9.63 14.14
CA VAL A 16 1.10 10.29 12.92
C VAL A 16 -0.39 10.11 12.83
N SER A 17 -1.15 11.20 12.80
CA SER A 17 -2.60 11.10 12.72
C SER A 17 -3.11 11.16 11.27
N ASP A 18 -2.39 11.84 10.40
CA ASP A 18 -2.78 11.94 9.00
C ASP A 18 -1.73 11.29 8.12
N GLY A 19 -2.15 10.51 7.16
CA GLY A 19 -1.23 9.82 6.28
C GLY A 19 -1.76 9.74 4.88
N ILE A 20 -0.96 9.12 4.03
CA ILE A 20 -1.31 8.91 2.63
C ILE A 20 -1.18 7.43 2.33
N ALA A 21 -2.22 6.85 1.75
CA ALA A 21 -2.18 5.46 1.32
C ALA A 21 -1.91 5.46 -0.18
N HIS A 22 -0.81 4.86 -0.57
CA HIS A 22 -0.44 4.74 -1.97
C HIS A 22 -0.80 3.35 -2.46
N VAL A 23 -1.74 3.26 -3.37
CA VAL A 23 -2.18 1.98 -3.92
C VAL A 23 -1.68 1.90 -5.35
N HIS A 24 -0.77 0.96 -5.60
CA HIS A 24 -0.28 0.72 -6.94
C HIS A 24 -0.86 -0.60 -7.42
N ALA A 25 -1.83 -0.52 -8.30
CA ALA A 25 -2.53 -1.69 -8.82
C ALA A 25 -2.11 -1.96 -10.25
N SER A 26 -1.23 -2.93 -10.45
CA SER A 26 -0.84 -3.34 -11.80
C SER A 26 -1.71 -4.53 -12.21
N PHE A 27 -1.55 -4.97 -13.45
CA PHE A 27 -2.30 -6.12 -13.93
C PHE A 27 -1.94 -7.41 -13.18
N ASN A 28 -0.77 -7.46 -12.61
CA ASN A 28 -0.29 -8.68 -11.97
C ASN A 28 -0.23 -8.62 -10.45
N ASN A 29 -0.31 -7.46 -9.85
CA ASN A 29 -0.10 -7.34 -8.42
C ASN A 29 -0.71 -6.04 -7.88
N THR A 30 -0.86 -5.95 -6.59
CA THR A 30 -1.29 -4.72 -5.94
C THR A 30 -0.36 -4.47 -4.77
N ILE A 31 0.16 -3.27 -4.68
CA ILE A 31 1.04 -2.86 -3.59
C ILE A 31 0.38 -1.71 -2.86
N VAL A 32 0.25 -1.83 -1.55
CA VAL A 32 -0.31 -0.77 -0.73
C VAL A 32 0.77 -0.31 0.23
N THR A 33 1.09 0.98 0.19
CA THR A 33 2.08 1.58 1.08
C THR A 33 1.42 2.73 1.81
N ILE A 34 1.53 2.76 3.11
CA ILE A 34 0.98 3.84 3.91
C ILE A 34 2.13 4.68 4.42
N THR A 35 2.08 5.97 4.15
CA THR A 35 3.14 6.89 4.51
C THR A 35 2.57 8.04 5.32
N ASP A 36 3.45 8.84 5.92
CA ASP A 36 3.02 10.09 6.51
C ASP A 36 2.91 11.12 5.38
N ARG A 37 2.58 12.34 5.72
CA ARG A 37 2.41 13.37 4.70
C ARG A 37 3.71 13.79 4.05
N GLN A 38 4.82 13.46 4.66
CA GLN A 38 6.12 13.78 4.10
C GLN A 38 6.64 12.68 3.19
N GLY A 39 5.95 11.56 3.13
CA GLY A 39 6.36 10.46 2.27
C GLY A 39 7.15 9.36 2.94
N ASN A 40 7.33 9.44 4.26
CA ASN A 40 8.06 8.39 4.96
C ASN A 40 7.17 7.17 5.16
N ALA A 41 7.60 6.02 4.71
CA ALA A 41 6.79 4.80 4.78
C ALA A 41 6.59 4.33 6.21
N LEU A 42 5.36 4.08 6.58
CA LEU A 42 5.01 3.56 7.89
C LEU A 42 4.72 2.06 7.82
N SER A 43 4.02 1.62 6.81
CA SER A 43 3.74 0.21 6.61
C SER A 43 3.47 -0.05 5.14
N TRP A 44 3.57 -1.30 4.76
CA TRP A 44 3.29 -1.69 3.38
C TRP A 44 2.93 -3.17 3.33
N ALA A 45 2.22 -3.55 2.29
CA ALA A 45 1.91 -4.94 2.02
C ALA A 45 1.62 -5.10 0.54
N THR A 46 1.81 -6.30 0.04
CA THR A 46 1.54 -6.60 -1.37
C THR A 46 0.68 -7.85 -1.46
N SER A 47 0.00 -8.01 -2.58
CA SER A 47 -0.77 -9.23 -2.82
C SER A 47 0.14 -10.44 -2.82
N GLY A 48 1.29 -10.34 -3.49
CA GLY A 48 2.24 -11.44 -3.53
C GLY A 48 2.80 -11.78 -2.15
N GLY A 49 3.05 -10.78 -1.34
CA GLY A 49 3.56 -10.97 0.02
C GLY A 49 2.51 -11.48 0.99
N SER A 50 1.23 -11.44 0.59
CA SER A 50 0.14 -11.92 1.43
C SER A 50 -0.23 -13.38 1.16
N GLY A 51 0.60 -14.09 0.44
CA GLY A 51 0.37 -15.51 0.19
C GLY A 51 -0.25 -15.84 -1.16
N PHE A 52 -0.59 -14.84 -1.96
CA PHE A 52 -1.16 -15.06 -3.27
C PHE A 52 -0.04 -15.14 -4.30
N ARG A 53 -0.06 -16.16 -5.12
CA ARG A 53 0.99 -16.37 -6.13
C ARG A 53 0.37 -16.55 -7.50
N GLY A 54 1.14 -16.29 -8.53
CA GLY A 54 0.70 -16.45 -9.91
C GLY A 54 -0.48 -15.56 -10.23
N SER A 55 -1.47 -16.09 -10.90
CA SER A 55 -2.61 -15.30 -11.30
C SER A 55 -3.47 -14.82 -10.14
N ARG A 56 -3.32 -15.41 -8.97
CA ARG A 56 -4.13 -14.99 -7.82
C ARG A 56 -3.69 -13.64 -7.26
N LYS A 57 -2.48 -13.19 -7.56
CA LYS A 57 -2.01 -11.90 -7.06
C LYS A 57 -2.81 -10.73 -7.61
N SER A 58 -3.39 -10.87 -8.78
CA SER A 58 -4.07 -9.77 -9.42
C SER A 58 -5.55 -9.68 -9.09
N THR A 59 -6.06 -10.57 -8.23
CA THR A 59 -7.49 -10.56 -7.93
C THR A 59 -7.84 -9.43 -6.96
N PRO A 60 -9.09 -8.93 -7.01
CA PRO A 60 -9.52 -7.93 -6.04
C PRO A 60 -9.45 -8.42 -4.61
N PHE A 61 -9.69 -9.71 -4.37
CA PHE A 61 -9.61 -10.26 -3.02
C PHE A 61 -8.17 -10.16 -2.49
N ALA A 62 -7.18 -10.47 -3.32
CA ALA A 62 -5.79 -10.36 -2.91
C ALA A 62 -5.42 -8.92 -2.56
N ALA A 63 -5.93 -7.96 -3.33
CA ALA A 63 -5.72 -6.55 -3.04
C ALA A 63 -6.35 -6.15 -1.71
N GLN A 64 -7.52 -6.69 -1.43
CA GLN A 64 -8.21 -6.44 -0.17
C GLN A 64 -7.37 -6.92 1.01
N VAL A 65 -6.83 -8.13 0.92
CA VAL A 65 -6.02 -8.69 1.99
C VAL A 65 -4.75 -7.85 2.18
N ALA A 66 -4.11 -7.44 1.09
CA ALA A 66 -2.91 -6.62 1.18
C ALA A 66 -3.22 -5.29 1.86
N ALA A 67 -4.31 -4.64 1.50
CA ALA A 67 -4.68 -3.38 2.09
C ALA A 67 -5.03 -3.52 3.57
N GLU A 68 -5.70 -4.59 3.94
CA GLU A 68 -6.00 -4.85 5.34
C GLU A 68 -4.74 -5.03 6.16
N ARG A 69 -3.78 -5.78 5.63
CA ARG A 69 -2.52 -5.99 6.35
C ARG A 69 -1.74 -4.69 6.52
N ALA A 70 -1.65 -3.90 5.47
CA ALA A 70 -0.96 -2.62 5.55
C ALA A 70 -1.68 -1.68 6.52
N GLY A 71 -3.02 -1.64 6.45
CA GLY A 71 -3.80 -0.77 7.31
C GLY A 71 -3.67 -1.13 8.78
N GLN A 72 -3.74 -2.40 9.09
CA GLN A 72 -3.63 -2.83 10.48
C GLN A 72 -2.24 -2.55 11.04
N ALA A 73 -1.21 -2.75 10.25
CA ALA A 73 0.15 -2.45 10.69
C ALA A 73 0.34 -0.95 10.94
N ALA A 74 -0.30 -0.12 10.15
CA ALA A 74 -0.17 1.33 10.31
C ALA A 74 -0.94 1.87 11.51
N LEU A 75 -1.91 1.13 12.03
CA LEU A 75 -2.66 1.60 13.20
C LEU A 75 -1.76 1.80 14.41
N GLU A 76 -0.63 1.13 14.47
CA GLU A 76 0.29 1.29 15.57
C GLU A 76 0.88 2.70 15.64
N TYR A 77 0.81 3.45 14.56
CA TYR A 77 1.33 4.81 14.51
C TYR A 77 0.27 5.84 14.88
N GLY A 78 -0.92 5.40 15.21
CA GLY A 78 -1.99 6.31 15.59
C GLY A 78 -2.68 6.98 14.42
N LEU A 79 -2.52 6.45 13.22
CA LEU A 79 -3.17 7.02 12.04
C LEU A 79 -4.68 6.96 12.14
N LYS A 80 -5.32 8.00 11.75
CA LYS A 80 -6.78 8.07 11.74
C LYS A 80 -7.33 8.49 10.39
N ASN A 81 -6.69 9.44 9.74
CA ASN A 81 -7.14 9.97 8.47
C ASN A 81 -6.19 9.59 7.36
N LEU A 82 -6.72 9.24 6.21
CA LEU A 82 -5.91 8.89 5.06
C LEU A 82 -6.38 9.63 3.82
N ASP A 83 -5.42 10.07 3.02
CA ASP A 83 -5.69 10.47 1.66
C ASP A 83 -5.23 9.30 0.81
N VAL A 84 -6.03 8.86 -0.13
CA VAL A 84 -5.69 7.70 -0.93
C VAL A 84 -5.28 8.12 -2.33
N ASN A 85 -4.09 7.72 -2.74
CA ASN A 85 -3.61 7.95 -4.09
C ASN A 85 -3.56 6.61 -4.81
N VAL A 86 -4.36 6.47 -5.86
CA VAL A 86 -4.47 5.22 -6.61
C VAL A 86 -3.74 5.36 -7.93
N LYS A 87 -2.92 4.39 -8.24
CA LYS A 87 -2.12 4.40 -9.44
C LYS A 87 -2.21 3.07 -10.15
N GLY A 88 -2.38 3.10 -11.46
CA GLY A 88 -2.36 1.90 -12.28
C GLY A 88 -3.73 1.36 -12.65
N PRO A 89 -3.78 0.51 -13.66
CA PRO A 89 -5.04 0.00 -14.21
C PRO A 89 -5.52 -1.33 -13.62
N GLY A 90 -4.85 -1.86 -12.64
CA GLY A 90 -5.16 -3.21 -12.16
C GLY A 90 -6.51 -3.34 -11.48
N PRO A 91 -6.98 -4.56 -11.29
CA PRO A 91 -8.32 -4.79 -10.72
C PRO A 91 -8.40 -4.54 -9.22
N GLY A 92 -7.29 -4.32 -8.55
CA GLY A 92 -7.29 -4.11 -7.11
C GLY A 92 -7.56 -2.70 -6.63
N ARG A 93 -7.84 -1.77 -7.55
CA ARG A 93 -8.00 -0.36 -7.18
C ARG A 93 -9.08 -0.13 -6.13
N GLU A 94 -10.30 -0.53 -6.44
CA GLU A 94 -11.40 -0.27 -5.51
C GLU A 94 -11.35 -1.14 -4.27
N SER A 95 -10.97 -2.38 -4.43
CA SER A 95 -10.93 -3.31 -3.29
C SER A 95 -9.98 -2.83 -2.22
N ALA A 96 -8.83 -2.29 -2.62
CA ALA A 96 -7.86 -1.80 -1.66
C ALA A 96 -8.41 -0.60 -0.89
N VAL A 97 -9.09 0.31 -1.58
CA VAL A 97 -9.66 1.48 -0.92
C VAL A 97 -10.75 1.07 0.07
N ARG A 98 -11.61 0.13 -0.33
CA ARG A 98 -12.66 -0.34 0.55
C ARG A 98 -12.09 -1.03 1.79
N ALA A 99 -11.03 -1.79 1.61
CA ALA A 99 -10.39 -2.48 2.72
C ALA A 99 -9.79 -1.49 3.71
N LEU A 100 -9.18 -0.42 3.21
CA LEU A 100 -8.64 0.62 4.09
C LEU A 100 -9.76 1.31 4.88
N ASN A 101 -10.88 1.56 4.24
CA ASN A 101 -12.01 2.13 4.94
C ASN A 101 -12.53 1.16 6.00
N GLY A 102 -12.53 -0.14 5.69
CA GLY A 102 -12.96 -1.18 6.62
C GLY A 102 -12.04 -1.32 7.84
N CYS A 103 -10.79 -0.88 7.73
CA CYS A 103 -9.86 -0.90 8.86
C CYS A 103 -10.16 0.21 9.88
N GLY A 104 -11.07 1.09 9.56
CA GLY A 104 -11.45 2.16 10.49
C GLY A 104 -10.84 3.51 10.16
N TYR A 105 -10.13 3.63 9.06
CA TYR A 105 -9.58 4.91 8.65
C TYR A 105 -10.64 5.80 8.04
N LYS A 106 -10.52 7.09 8.31
CA LYS A 106 -11.37 8.06 7.68
C LYS A 106 -10.68 8.49 6.40
N ILE A 107 -11.27 8.21 5.28
CA ILE A 107 -10.68 8.56 4.00
C ILE A 107 -11.13 9.95 3.61
N ALA A 108 -10.19 10.88 3.59
CA ALA A 108 -10.50 12.28 3.31
C ALA A 108 -10.61 12.56 1.82
N SER A 109 -9.79 11.90 1.01
CA SER A 109 -9.83 12.10 -0.43
C SER A 109 -9.30 10.88 -1.14
N ILE A 110 -9.72 10.69 -2.38
CA ILE A 110 -9.25 9.62 -3.24
C ILE A 110 -8.86 10.28 -4.55
N THR A 111 -7.59 10.14 -4.92
CA THR A 111 -7.06 10.77 -6.12
C THR A 111 -6.41 9.72 -7.01
N ASP A 112 -6.65 9.81 -8.29
CA ASP A 112 -6.01 8.92 -9.25
C ASP A 112 -4.73 9.62 -9.73
N VAL A 113 -3.59 9.02 -9.42
CA VAL A 113 -2.30 9.60 -9.78
C VAL A 113 -1.58 8.77 -10.84
N THR A 114 -2.33 8.00 -11.62
CA THR A 114 -1.74 7.20 -12.69
C THR A 114 -0.99 8.12 -13.67
N PRO A 115 0.28 7.85 -13.94
CA PRO A 115 1.04 8.72 -14.83
C PRO A 115 0.57 8.57 -16.27
N ILE A 116 0.37 9.69 -16.93
CA ILE A 116 -0.03 9.70 -18.33
C ILE A 116 1.00 10.50 -19.08
N PRO A 117 1.88 9.85 -19.85
CA PRO A 117 2.92 10.58 -20.56
C PRO A 117 2.32 11.37 -21.73
N HIS A 118 2.89 12.54 -21.98
CA HIS A 118 2.48 13.33 -23.14
C HIS A 118 3.42 12.96 -24.28
N ASN A 119 3.23 11.76 -24.80
CA ASN A 119 4.06 11.19 -25.84
C ASN A 119 5.41 10.65 -25.33
N GLY A 120 5.74 10.82 -24.17
CA GLY A 120 6.89 10.28 -23.47
C GLY A 120 7.91 9.45 -24.23
N CYS A 121 8.50 8.50 -23.53
CA CYS A 121 9.52 7.64 -24.11
C CYS A 121 8.91 6.52 -24.94
N ARG A 122 9.70 6.01 -25.87
CA ARG A 122 9.30 4.87 -26.65
C ARG A 122 9.14 3.65 -25.72
N PRO A 123 8.05 2.91 -25.83
CA PRO A 123 7.89 1.71 -25.01
C PRO A 123 8.87 0.61 -25.41
N PRO A 124 9.11 -0.36 -24.54
CA PRO A 124 10.02 -1.45 -24.87
C PRO A 124 9.44 -2.31 -25.99
N LYS A 125 10.30 -3.10 -26.61
CA LYS A 125 9.86 -3.94 -27.70
C LYS A 125 8.89 -5.00 -27.20
N LYS A 126 8.16 -5.57 -28.15
CA LYS A 126 7.21 -6.61 -27.83
C LYS A 126 7.91 -7.82 -27.23
N ARG A 127 7.30 -8.40 -26.22
CA ARG A 127 7.84 -9.60 -25.59
C ARG A 127 7.79 -10.78 -26.56
N ARG A 128 8.81 -11.57 -26.52
CA ARG A 128 8.78 -12.80 -27.25
C ARG A 128 8.08 -13.82 -26.40
N VAL A 129 7.21 -14.57 -26.98
CA VAL A 129 6.46 -15.59 -26.24
C VAL A 129 6.88 -16.94 -26.68
#